data_6849b399f098aaf54ccf666ddcb2db3a
#
_entry.id   6849b399f098aaf54ccf666ddcb2db3a
#
_cell.length_a   1.000
_cell.length_b   1.000
_cell.length_c   1.000
_cell.angle_alpha   90.00
_cell.angle_beta   90.00
_cell.angle_gamma   90.00
#
_symmetry.space_group_name_H-M   'P 1'
#
loop_
_entity.id
_entity.type
_entity.pdbx_description
1 polymer ?
#
loop_
_entity_poly.entity_id
_entity_poly.type
_entity_poly.pdbx_seq_one_letter_code
_entity_poly.pdbx_strand_id
1 'polypeptide(L)'
;DQLVLDDAELSLVDDVKVGFIGRNGAGKSTLLKVLLGEEELEKGEVVHHPALRIGYLRQHDPFEPGESALDFLMRDSNEPDWRCGEVAGQFELKGDYLDGPVKSLSGGWQTRVKLAALLLKDPNLLMLDEPTNFLDLRTQILLEHFLRDFNKAALIVSHDRSFLAATCSQTLELSRGKLTMYPGKIDPFLEYREERREHDRRVNATVVA
;
A
#
# COMPACT_ATOMS: atom_id res chain seq x y z
N ASP A 1 -27.25 -3.88 -3.27
CA ASP A 1 -25.93 -3.43 -3.75
C ASP A 1 -25.56 -2.16 -3.00
N GLN A 2 -24.38 -2.14 -2.40
CA GLN A 2 -23.90 -0.96 -1.67
C GLN A 2 -23.06 -0.12 -2.63
N LEU A 3 -23.43 1.15 -2.83
CA LEU A 3 -22.63 2.09 -3.59
C LEU A 3 -21.31 2.37 -2.86
N VAL A 4 -20.19 1.97 -3.45
CA VAL A 4 -18.84 2.10 -2.85
C VAL A 4 -18.14 3.37 -3.31
N LEU A 5 -18.25 3.68 -4.59
CA LEU A 5 -17.70 4.88 -5.22
C LEU A 5 -18.82 5.61 -5.98
N ASP A 6 -18.92 6.93 -5.80
CA ASP A 6 -19.91 7.78 -6.41
C ASP A 6 -19.22 8.98 -7.03
N ASP A 7 -19.16 9.00 -8.38
CA ASP A 7 -18.51 10.05 -9.17
C ASP A 7 -17.10 10.39 -8.66
N ALA A 8 -16.29 9.32 -8.48
CA ALA A 8 -14.96 9.40 -7.89
C ALA A 8 -13.92 9.55 -9.00
N GLU A 9 -13.06 10.55 -8.87
CA GLU A 9 -11.91 10.78 -9.72
C GLU A 9 -10.61 10.71 -8.91
N LEU A 10 -9.64 9.99 -9.44
CA LEU A 10 -8.31 9.84 -8.83
C LEU A 10 -7.24 9.86 -9.92
N SER A 11 -6.23 10.69 -9.74
CA SER A 11 -5.00 10.67 -10.53
C SER A 11 -3.81 10.43 -9.61
N LEU A 12 -3.04 9.40 -9.89
CA LEU A 12 -1.78 9.11 -9.22
C LEU A 12 -0.62 9.52 -10.13
N VAL A 13 0.26 10.35 -9.61
CA VAL A 13 1.44 10.85 -10.35
C VAL A 13 2.69 10.11 -9.92
N ASP A 14 3.71 10.14 -10.78
CA ASP A 14 5.01 9.53 -10.52
C ASP A 14 5.68 10.12 -9.26
N ASP A 15 6.49 9.31 -8.61
CA ASP A 15 7.36 9.67 -7.48
C ASP A 15 6.63 10.17 -6.21
N VAL A 16 5.30 10.04 -6.13
CA VAL A 16 4.51 10.48 -4.99
C VAL A 16 4.05 9.28 -4.16
N LYS A 17 4.19 9.40 -2.84
CA LYS A 17 3.66 8.42 -1.90
C LYS A 17 2.38 8.96 -1.27
N VAL A 18 1.29 8.27 -1.53
CA VAL A 18 -0.06 8.63 -1.10
C VAL A 18 -0.51 7.72 0.02
N GLY A 19 -0.83 8.29 1.17
CA GLY A 19 -1.50 7.60 2.27
C GLY A 19 -3.00 7.57 2.03
N PHE A 20 -3.59 6.39 1.91
CA PHE A 20 -5.01 6.21 1.63
C PHE A 20 -5.76 5.84 2.91
N ILE A 21 -6.64 6.73 3.32
CA ILE A 21 -7.42 6.59 4.55
C ILE A 21 -8.91 6.57 4.27
N GLY A 22 -9.66 6.06 5.23
CA GLY A 22 -11.12 5.97 5.18
C GLY A 22 -11.61 5.00 6.25
N ARG A 23 -12.90 5.07 6.58
CA ARG A 23 -13.51 4.14 7.55
C ARG A 23 -13.41 2.69 7.06
N ASN A 24 -13.39 1.74 7.99
CA ASN A 24 -13.52 0.32 7.65
C ASN A 24 -14.85 0.10 6.92
N GLY A 25 -14.80 -0.70 5.85
CA GLY A 25 -15.97 -0.92 4.99
C GLY A 25 -16.32 0.23 4.05
N ALA A 26 -15.51 1.30 3.97
CA ALA A 26 -15.75 2.41 3.04
C ALA A 26 -15.49 2.06 1.57
N GLY A 27 -14.79 0.96 1.30
CA GLY A 27 -14.47 0.50 -0.07
C GLY A 27 -13.00 0.71 -0.48
N LYS A 28 -12.07 0.94 0.47
CA LYS A 28 -10.65 1.09 0.15
C LYS A 28 -10.07 -0.13 -0.60
N SER A 29 -10.31 -1.33 -0.07
CA SER A 29 -9.85 -2.57 -0.72
C SER A 29 -10.53 -2.82 -2.05
N THR A 30 -11.78 -2.43 -2.22
CA THR A 30 -12.50 -2.47 -3.51
C THR A 30 -11.83 -1.55 -4.53
N LEU A 31 -11.47 -0.32 -4.13
CA LEU A 31 -10.75 0.58 -5.02
C LEU A 31 -9.39 0.01 -5.43
N LEU A 32 -8.63 -0.60 -4.51
CA LEU A 32 -7.37 -1.26 -4.86
C LEU A 32 -7.58 -2.38 -5.89
N LYS A 33 -8.61 -3.20 -5.72
CA LYS A 33 -8.94 -4.27 -6.69
C LYS A 33 -9.35 -3.73 -8.05
N VAL A 34 -10.12 -2.63 -8.09
CA VAL A 34 -10.46 -1.93 -9.33
C VAL A 34 -9.21 -1.43 -10.02
N LEU A 35 -8.28 -0.79 -9.31
CA LEU A 35 -7.01 -0.33 -9.86
C LEU A 35 -6.12 -1.48 -10.36
N LEU A 36 -6.23 -2.67 -9.76
CA LEU A 36 -5.54 -3.88 -10.20
C LEU A 36 -6.22 -4.58 -11.39
N GLY A 37 -7.45 -4.16 -11.75
CA GLY A 37 -8.27 -4.85 -12.75
C GLY A 37 -8.89 -6.17 -12.26
N GLU A 38 -8.97 -6.37 -10.95
CA GLU A 38 -9.56 -7.56 -10.32
C GLU A 38 -11.07 -7.40 -10.05
N GLU A 39 -11.58 -6.17 -10.10
CA GLU A 39 -12.99 -5.81 -9.96
C GLU A 39 -13.41 -4.90 -11.11
N GLU A 40 -14.59 -5.11 -11.66
CA GLU A 40 -15.15 -4.30 -12.73
C GLU A 40 -15.91 -3.10 -12.17
N LEU A 41 -15.86 -1.98 -12.89
CA LEU A 41 -16.67 -0.80 -12.62
C LEU A 41 -18.05 -0.95 -13.30
N GLU A 42 -19.12 -0.60 -12.60
CA GLU A 42 -20.44 -0.49 -13.23
C GLU A 42 -20.49 0.66 -14.24
N LYS A 43 -19.77 1.76 -13.95
CA LYS A 43 -19.62 2.93 -14.82
C LYS A 43 -18.24 3.56 -14.60
N GLY A 44 -17.74 4.22 -15.63
CA GLY A 44 -16.43 4.87 -15.61
C GLY A 44 -15.34 3.98 -16.20
N GLU A 45 -14.11 4.42 -16.07
CA GLU A 45 -12.94 3.72 -16.62
C GLU A 45 -11.73 3.89 -15.72
N VAL A 46 -10.84 2.93 -15.78
CA VAL A 46 -9.49 3.02 -15.21
C VAL A 46 -8.51 3.09 -16.37
N VAL A 47 -7.76 4.17 -16.43
CA VAL A 47 -6.74 4.37 -17.46
C VAL A 47 -5.36 4.16 -16.85
N HIS A 48 -4.66 3.17 -17.34
CA HIS A 48 -3.28 2.89 -16.95
C HIS A 48 -2.30 3.40 -18.00
N HIS A 49 -1.22 4.02 -17.55
CA HIS A 49 -0.11 4.33 -18.45
C HIS A 49 0.47 3.02 -19.02
N PRO A 50 0.83 2.94 -20.32
CA PRO A 50 1.34 1.70 -20.93
C PRO A 50 2.57 1.11 -20.26
N ALA A 51 3.40 1.95 -19.63
CA ALA A 51 4.59 1.53 -18.91
C ALA A 51 4.34 1.22 -17.42
N LEU A 52 3.08 1.23 -16.95
CA LEU A 52 2.75 0.97 -15.55
C LEU A 52 3.08 -0.49 -15.18
N ARG A 53 3.86 -0.65 -14.11
CA ARG A 53 4.13 -1.92 -13.47
C ARG A 53 3.77 -1.82 -11.99
N ILE A 54 2.67 -2.47 -11.62
CA ILE A 54 2.14 -2.43 -10.26
C ILE A 54 2.75 -3.57 -9.44
N GLY A 55 3.38 -3.24 -8.31
CA GLY A 55 3.72 -4.20 -7.27
C GLY A 55 2.66 -4.14 -6.16
N TYR A 56 1.89 -5.22 -5.98
CA TYR A 56 0.87 -5.29 -4.94
C TYR A 56 1.26 -6.29 -3.84
N LEU A 57 1.38 -5.80 -2.61
CA LEU A 57 1.64 -6.65 -1.45
C LEU A 57 0.36 -7.36 -1.02
N ARG A 58 0.23 -8.63 -1.41
CA ARG A 58 -0.92 -9.47 -1.04
C ARG A 58 -0.79 -9.99 0.38
N GLN A 59 -1.92 -10.09 1.07
CA GLN A 59 -1.98 -10.65 2.44
C GLN A 59 -1.92 -12.18 2.45
N HIS A 60 -2.36 -12.84 1.37
CA HIS A 60 -2.35 -14.29 1.29
C HIS A 60 -0.94 -14.89 1.23
N ASP A 61 -0.84 -16.15 1.62
CA ASP A 61 0.39 -16.94 1.56
C ASP A 61 0.64 -17.45 0.12
N PRO A 62 1.68 -16.95 -0.58
CA PRO A 62 2.01 -17.37 -1.94
C PRO A 62 3.00 -18.54 -1.96
N PHE A 63 3.42 -19.04 -0.80
CA PHE A 63 4.53 -19.96 -0.67
C PHE A 63 4.11 -21.41 -0.86
N GLU A 64 4.95 -22.20 -1.53
CA GLU A 64 4.77 -23.63 -1.66
C GLU A 64 5.29 -24.39 -0.42
N PRO A 65 4.78 -25.61 -0.17
CA PRO A 65 5.29 -26.42 0.93
C PRO A 65 6.76 -26.78 0.76
N GLY A 66 7.58 -26.43 1.77
CA GLY A 66 8.99 -26.83 1.82
C GLY A 66 9.95 -25.96 0.99
N GLU A 67 9.45 -24.99 0.21
CA GLU A 67 10.35 -24.10 -0.55
C GLU A 67 11.09 -23.14 0.37
N SER A 68 12.33 -22.83 0.02
CA SER A 68 13.10 -21.78 0.69
C SER A 68 12.64 -20.39 0.22
N ALA A 69 13.02 -19.34 0.98
CA ALA A 69 12.77 -17.98 0.53
C ALA A 69 13.46 -17.69 -0.80
N LEU A 70 14.67 -18.20 -1.02
CA LEU A 70 15.39 -18.04 -2.29
C LEU A 70 14.64 -18.74 -3.44
N ASP A 71 14.19 -19.99 -3.25
CA ASP A 71 13.43 -20.71 -4.27
C ASP A 71 12.15 -19.97 -4.65
N PHE A 72 11.43 -19.45 -3.65
CA PHE A 72 10.25 -18.62 -3.89
C PHE A 72 10.58 -17.38 -4.72
N LEU A 73 11.63 -16.63 -4.34
CA LEU A 73 12.03 -15.43 -5.06
C LEU A 73 12.38 -15.72 -6.52
N MET A 74 13.13 -16.78 -6.77
CA MET A 74 13.47 -17.22 -8.13
C MET A 74 12.24 -17.65 -8.93
N ARG A 75 11.35 -18.42 -8.33
CA ARG A 75 10.11 -18.89 -8.97
C ARG A 75 9.14 -17.74 -9.29
N ASP A 76 8.96 -16.82 -8.36
CA ASP A 76 7.98 -15.71 -8.48
C ASP A 76 8.46 -14.61 -9.43
N SER A 77 9.77 -14.32 -9.46
CA SER A 77 10.35 -13.25 -10.29
C SER A 77 10.91 -13.73 -11.61
N ASN A 78 11.23 -15.02 -11.74
CA ASN A 78 12.01 -15.59 -12.84
C ASN A 78 13.42 -14.98 -12.98
N GLU A 79 13.98 -14.49 -11.88
CA GLU A 79 15.32 -13.92 -11.81
C GLU A 79 16.33 -14.96 -11.28
N PRO A 80 17.62 -14.84 -11.64
CA PRO A 80 18.64 -15.76 -11.16
C PRO A 80 18.92 -15.59 -9.66
N ASP A 81 19.49 -16.62 -9.04
CA ASP A 81 19.79 -16.70 -7.62
C ASP A 81 20.60 -15.52 -7.07
N TRP A 82 21.64 -15.12 -7.79
CA TRP A 82 22.47 -13.98 -7.40
C TRP A 82 21.69 -12.67 -7.32
N ARG A 83 20.75 -12.44 -8.26
CA ARG A 83 19.89 -11.25 -8.27
C ARG A 83 18.88 -11.31 -7.14
N CYS A 84 18.26 -12.47 -6.92
CA CYS A 84 17.38 -12.71 -5.80
C CYS A 84 18.09 -12.48 -4.46
N GLY A 85 19.32 -12.99 -4.30
CA GLY A 85 20.13 -12.79 -3.11
C GLY A 85 20.52 -11.33 -2.86
N GLU A 86 20.85 -10.58 -3.92
CA GLU A 86 21.16 -9.16 -3.84
C GLU A 86 19.95 -8.35 -3.28
N VAL A 87 18.76 -8.56 -3.87
CA VAL A 87 17.55 -7.87 -3.44
C VAL A 87 17.10 -8.33 -2.06
N ALA A 88 17.16 -9.63 -1.77
CA ALA A 88 16.85 -10.19 -0.46
C ALA A 88 17.74 -9.57 0.65
N GLY A 89 18.99 -9.29 0.34
CA GLY A 89 19.93 -8.63 1.25
C GLY A 89 19.49 -7.25 1.72
N GLN A 90 18.71 -6.51 0.92
CA GLN A 90 18.13 -5.21 1.29
C GLN A 90 17.11 -5.35 2.43
N PHE A 91 16.49 -6.53 2.55
CA PHE A 91 15.53 -6.88 3.60
C PHE A 91 16.15 -7.74 4.71
N GLU A 92 17.49 -7.78 4.80
CA GLU A 92 18.25 -8.57 5.78
C GLU A 92 18.03 -10.10 5.68
N LEU A 93 17.50 -10.58 4.56
CA LEU A 93 17.30 -12.01 4.29
C LEU A 93 18.63 -12.65 3.91
N LYS A 94 19.25 -13.36 4.84
CA LYS A 94 20.57 -14.02 4.69
C LYS A 94 20.61 -15.34 5.47
N GLY A 95 21.46 -16.27 5.03
CA GLY A 95 21.62 -17.56 5.68
C GLY A 95 20.29 -18.30 5.83
N ASP A 96 20.00 -18.82 7.02
CA ASP A 96 18.79 -19.62 7.26
C ASP A 96 17.47 -18.88 6.93
N TYR A 97 17.45 -17.55 6.97
CA TYR A 97 16.27 -16.76 6.56
C TYR A 97 16.08 -16.73 5.05
N LEU A 98 17.12 -16.98 4.27
CA LEU A 98 17.05 -17.05 2.80
C LEU A 98 16.96 -18.50 2.32
N ASP A 99 17.75 -19.37 2.91
CA ASP A 99 17.96 -20.75 2.45
C ASP A 99 17.04 -21.76 3.17
N GLY A 100 16.46 -21.37 4.30
CA GLY A 100 15.51 -22.19 5.06
C GLY A 100 14.07 -22.11 4.54
N PRO A 101 13.18 -23.06 4.98
CA PRO A 101 11.79 -23.10 4.56
C PRO A 101 11.05 -21.81 4.90
N VAL A 102 10.52 -21.12 3.89
CA VAL A 102 9.87 -19.81 4.07
C VAL A 102 8.64 -19.88 4.97
N LYS A 103 7.89 -20.95 4.95
CA LYS A 103 6.69 -21.13 5.82
C LYS A 103 7.03 -21.28 7.30
N SER A 104 8.27 -21.62 7.65
CA SER A 104 8.72 -21.68 9.05
C SER A 104 9.11 -20.32 9.62
N LEU A 105 9.23 -19.30 8.78
CA LEU A 105 9.57 -17.95 9.20
C LEU A 105 8.38 -17.27 9.88
N SER A 106 8.65 -16.33 10.79
CA SER A 106 7.60 -15.47 11.36
C SER A 106 6.94 -14.59 10.29
N GLY A 107 5.75 -14.06 10.58
CA GLY A 107 5.00 -13.19 9.65
C GLY A 107 5.80 -11.98 9.17
N GLY A 108 6.61 -11.37 10.04
CA GLY A 108 7.50 -10.26 9.68
C GLY A 108 8.57 -10.68 8.66
N TRP A 109 9.19 -11.83 8.85
CA TRP A 109 10.17 -12.36 7.89
C TRP A 109 9.52 -12.75 6.57
N GLN A 110 8.34 -13.37 6.59
CA GLN A 110 7.58 -13.67 5.37
C GLN A 110 7.20 -12.40 4.61
N THR A 111 6.85 -11.33 5.31
CA THR A 111 6.58 -10.02 4.70
C THR A 111 7.83 -9.46 4.01
N ARG A 112 9.02 -9.60 4.61
CA ARG A 112 10.29 -9.21 3.97
C ARG A 112 10.54 -9.98 2.67
N VAL A 113 10.26 -11.27 2.66
CA VAL A 113 10.36 -12.11 1.43
C VAL A 113 9.40 -11.61 0.34
N LYS A 114 8.15 -11.32 0.71
CA LYS A 114 7.16 -10.76 -0.24
C LYS A 114 7.59 -9.40 -0.80
N LEU A 115 8.16 -8.52 0.03
CA LEU A 115 8.68 -7.22 -0.42
C LEU A 115 9.86 -7.39 -1.38
N ALA A 116 10.78 -8.30 -1.10
CA ALA A 116 11.88 -8.62 -2.01
C ALA A 116 11.35 -9.13 -3.37
N ALA A 117 10.34 -10.00 -3.36
CA ALA A 117 9.68 -10.48 -4.57
C ALA A 117 9.04 -9.35 -5.39
N LEU A 118 8.42 -8.38 -4.73
CA LEU A 118 7.87 -7.20 -5.41
C LEU A 118 8.96 -6.38 -6.09
N LEU A 119 10.07 -6.13 -5.41
CA LEU A 119 11.19 -5.36 -5.98
C LEU A 119 11.83 -6.02 -7.18
N LEU A 120 11.94 -7.34 -7.17
CA LEU A 120 12.50 -8.11 -8.30
C LEU A 120 11.70 -7.90 -9.60
N LYS A 121 10.43 -7.55 -9.52
CA LYS A 121 9.56 -7.23 -10.66
C LYS A 121 9.70 -5.78 -11.16
N ASP A 122 10.59 -4.98 -10.58
CA ASP A 122 10.85 -3.58 -10.91
C ASP A 122 9.57 -2.73 -11.04
N PRO A 123 8.73 -2.64 -9.99
CA PRO A 123 7.49 -1.87 -10.03
C PRO A 123 7.78 -0.37 -10.09
N ASN A 124 6.90 0.38 -10.77
CA ASN A 124 6.90 1.84 -10.71
C ASN A 124 5.72 2.41 -9.92
N LEU A 125 4.81 1.54 -9.49
CA LEU A 125 3.77 1.83 -8.49
C LEU A 125 3.70 0.69 -7.49
N LEU A 126 3.90 0.99 -6.20
CA LEU A 126 3.62 0.06 -5.12
C LEU A 126 2.22 0.29 -4.57
N MET A 127 1.48 -0.78 -4.38
CA MET A 127 0.20 -0.77 -3.68
C MET A 127 0.32 -1.65 -2.45
N LEU A 128 0.17 -1.04 -1.26
CA LEU A 128 0.32 -1.72 0.02
C LEU A 128 -0.99 -1.57 0.81
N ASP A 129 -1.60 -2.70 1.15
CA ASP A 129 -2.82 -2.73 1.96
C ASP A 129 -2.50 -3.22 3.37
N GLU A 130 -2.59 -2.30 4.33
CA GLU A 130 -2.27 -2.53 5.75
C GLU A 130 -0.91 -3.22 5.98
N PRO A 131 0.18 -2.70 5.39
CA PRO A 131 1.46 -3.41 5.35
C PRO A 131 2.12 -3.55 6.72
N THR A 132 1.70 -2.77 7.73
CA THR A 132 2.23 -2.81 9.10
C THR A 132 1.54 -3.83 9.99
N ASN A 133 0.42 -4.41 9.54
CA ASN A 133 -0.31 -5.38 10.34
C ASN A 133 0.55 -6.61 10.64
N PHE A 134 0.59 -6.99 11.93
CA PHE A 134 1.34 -8.13 12.44
C PHE A 134 2.87 -8.06 12.28
N LEU A 135 3.43 -6.87 11.96
CA LEU A 135 4.87 -6.67 11.92
C LEU A 135 5.42 -6.37 13.31
N ASP A 136 6.60 -6.93 13.60
CA ASP A 136 7.42 -6.46 14.72
C ASP A 136 8.02 -5.07 14.39
N LEU A 137 8.42 -4.35 15.41
CA LEU A 137 8.94 -2.99 15.28
C LEU A 137 10.15 -2.91 14.34
N ARG A 138 11.04 -3.91 14.34
CA ARG A 138 12.22 -3.93 13.48
C ARG A 138 11.84 -4.02 12.01
N THR A 139 10.88 -4.88 11.67
CA THR A 139 10.37 -5.03 10.31
C THR A 139 9.59 -3.78 9.86
N GLN A 140 8.84 -3.14 10.77
CA GLN A 140 8.18 -1.87 10.47
C GLN A 140 9.19 -0.77 10.15
N ILE A 141 10.23 -0.59 10.94
CA ILE A 141 11.29 0.40 10.69
C ILE A 141 11.98 0.13 9.34
N LEU A 142 12.26 -1.13 9.03
CA LEU A 142 12.84 -1.52 7.76
C LEU A 142 11.94 -1.17 6.58
N LEU A 143 10.63 -1.40 6.70
CA LEU A 143 9.63 -1.03 5.70
C LEU A 143 9.55 0.50 5.52
N GLU A 144 9.60 1.27 6.60
CA GLU A 144 9.63 2.73 6.54
C GLU A 144 10.87 3.24 5.80
N HIS A 145 12.06 2.69 6.11
CA HIS A 145 13.30 3.04 5.41
C HIS A 145 13.23 2.68 3.94
N PHE A 146 12.77 1.47 3.63
CA PHE A 146 12.57 1.03 2.26
C PHE A 146 11.65 1.98 1.47
N LEU A 147 10.49 2.33 2.02
CA LEU A 147 9.55 3.24 1.36
C LEU A 147 10.11 4.66 1.21
N ARG A 148 10.94 5.11 2.14
CA ARG A 148 11.61 6.41 2.03
C ARG A 148 12.61 6.44 0.88
N ASP A 149 13.36 5.35 0.70
CA ASP A 149 14.38 5.23 -0.33
C ASP A 149 13.80 4.85 -1.70
N PHE A 150 12.59 4.28 -1.72
CA PHE A 150 11.89 3.94 -2.96
C PHE A 150 11.44 5.22 -3.66
N ASN A 151 12.10 5.56 -4.76
CA ASN A 151 11.95 6.82 -5.50
C ASN A 151 10.85 6.79 -6.57
N LYS A 152 9.87 5.90 -6.45
CA LYS A 152 8.73 5.78 -7.36
C LYS A 152 7.42 5.94 -6.59
N ALA A 153 6.29 5.86 -7.29
CA ALA A 153 4.97 6.05 -6.69
C ALA A 153 4.58 4.92 -5.73
N ALA A 154 3.83 5.27 -4.69
CA ALA A 154 3.20 4.30 -3.80
C ALA A 154 1.81 4.76 -3.36
N LEU A 155 0.87 3.83 -3.28
CA LEU A 155 -0.44 4.00 -2.67
C LEU A 155 -0.52 3.06 -1.45
N ILE A 156 -0.62 3.64 -0.27
CA ILE A 156 -0.49 2.91 0.99
C ILE A 156 -1.77 3.07 1.80
N VAL A 157 -2.52 1.99 1.96
CA VAL A 157 -3.66 1.92 2.89
C VAL A 157 -3.12 1.54 4.25
N SER A 158 -3.36 2.37 5.26
CA SER A 158 -3.03 2.05 6.65
C SER A 158 -3.89 2.82 7.64
N HIS A 159 -4.09 2.22 8.81
CA HIS A 159 -4.66 2.89 9.98
C HIS A 159 -3.57 3.44 10.92
N ASP A 160 -2.31 3.09 10.68
CA ASP A 160 -1.18 3.59 11.43
C ASP A 160 -0.80 5.00 10.95
N ARG A 161 -1.27 6.00 11.72
CA ARG A 161 -1.03 7.41 11.44
C ARG A 161 0.46 7.76 11.43
N SER A 162 1.23 7.20 12.35
CA SER A 162 2.66 7.45 12.47
C SER A 162 3.41 6.93 11.25
N PHE A 163 3.06 5.74 10.80
CA PHE A 163 3.61 5.13 9.60
C PHE A 163 3.30 5.96 8.33
N LEU A 164 2.05 6.39 8.16
CA LEU A 164 1.68 7.26 7.04
C LEU A 164 2.38 8.62 7.09
N ALA A 165 2.51 9.23 8.28
CA ALA A 165 3.22 10.50 8.44
C ALA A 165 4.72 10.39 8.11
N ALA A 166 5.33 9.22 8.40
CA ALA A 166 6.73 8.95 8.10
C ALA A 166 7.00 8.64 6.62
N THR A 167 6.03 8.03 5.91
CA THR A 167 6.25 7.48 4.58
C THR A 167 5.55 8.24 3.45
N CYS A 168 4.42 8.91 3.71
CA CYS A 168 3.60 9.52 2.67
C CYS A 168 3.72 11.05 2.68
N SER A 169 3.67 11.64 1.48
CA SER A 169 3.69 13.09 1.27
C SER A 169 2.33 13.67 0.93
N GLN A 170 1.40 12.84 0.48
CA GLN A 170 0.01 13.21 0.18
C GLN A 170 -0.96 12.27 0.88
N THR A 171 -2.20 12.74 1.03
CA THR A 171 -3.27 11.98 1.69
C THR A 171 -4.49 11.89 0.79
N LEU A 172 -4.98 10.68 0.56
CA LEU A 172 -6.23 10.38 -0.12
C LEU A 172 -7.26 9.92 0.92
N GLU A 173 -8.42 10.54 0.96
CA GLU A 173 -9.53 10.08 1.79
C GLU A 173 -10.67 9.52 0.96
N LEU A 174 -11.17 8.35 1.34
CA LEU A 174 -12.45 7.82 0.87
C LEU A 174 -13.50 8.03 1.95
N SER A 175 -14.49 8.86 1.65
CA SER A 175 -15.58 9.18 2.57
C SER A 175 -16.91 9.29 1.83
N ARG A 176 -17.89 8.48 2.21
CA ARG A 176 -19.25 8.46 1.62
C ARG A 176 -19.23 8.33 0.09
N GLY A 177 -18.42 7.41 -0.42
CA GLY A 177 -18.28 7.14 -1.87
C GLY A 177 -17.43 8.16 -2.64
N LYS A 178 -16.96 9.24 -2.00
CA LYS A 178 -16.15 10.28 -2.65
C LYS A 178 -14.68 10.15 -2.28
N LEU A 179 -13.83 10.40 -3.27
CA LEU A 179 -12.38 10.49 -3.10
C LEU A 179 -11.97 11.96 -3.00
N THR A 180 -11.13 12.27 -2.03
CA THR A 180 -10.55 13.59 -1.85
C THR A 180 -9.05 13.47 -1.71
N MET A 181 -8.30 14.04 -2.67
CA MET A 181 -6.84 14.14 -2.59
C MET A 181 -6.45 15.41 -1.88
N TYR A 182 -5.63 15.30 -0.85
CA TYR A 182 -5.01 16.40 -0.14
C TYR A 182 -3.51 16.43 -0.44
N PRO A 183 -2.94 17.57 -0.91
CA PRO A 183 -1.55 17.66 -1.35
C PRO A 183 -0.56 17.79 -0.18
N GLY A 184 -0.84 17.16 0.94
CA GLY A 184 -0.05 17.22 2.17
C GLY A 184 -0.13 15.94 2.97
N LYS A 185 0.69 15.87 4.03
CA LYS A 185 0.76 14.74 4.95
C LYS A 185 -0.52 14.58 5.76
N ILE A 186 -0.66 13.42 6.38
CA ILE A 186 -1.87 13.05 7.14
C ILE A 186 -2.18 14.00 8.31
N ASP A 187 -1.17 14.49 9.05
CA ASP A 187 -1.42 15.32 10.22
C ASP A 187 -2.06 16.66 9.85
N PRO A 188 -1.48 17.48 8.92
CA PRO A 188 -2.15 18.67 8.42
C PRO A 188 -3.52 18.41 7.78
N PHE A 189 -3.70 17.24 7.14
CA PHE A 189 -5.00 16.86 6.58
C PHE A 189 -6.05 16.65 7.67
N LEU A 190 -5.70 15.99 8.75
CA LEU A 190 -6.64 15.75 9.85
C LEU A 190 -7.06 17.05 10.54
N GLU A 191 -6.13 17.99 10.74
CA GLU A 191 -6.41 19.34 11.26
C GLU A 191 -7.38 20.10 10.34
N TYR A 192 -7.06 20.17 9.04
CA TYR A 192 -7.93 20.78 8.03
C TYR A 192 -9.33 20.16 8.00
N ARG A 193 -9.44 18.84 8.13
CA ARG A 193 -10.72 18.12 8.16
C ARG A 193 -11.55 18.46 9.40
N GLU A 194 -10.93 18.61 10.54
CA GLU A 194 -11.61 19.00 11.80
C GLU A 194 -12.12 20.43 11.70
N GLU A 195 -11.34 21.37 11.23
CA GLU A 195 -11.74 22.77 11.00
C GLU A 195 -12.95 22.87 10.06
N ARG A 196 -12.91 22.14 8.94
CA ARG A 196 -14.08 22.09 8.03
C ARG A 196 -15.33 21.54 8.68
N ARG A 197 -15.23 20.45 9.46
CA ARG A 197 -16.36 19.88 10.18
C ARG A 197 -16.95 20.84 11.22
N GLU A 198 -16.12 21.57 11.91
CA GLU A 198 -16.59 22.59 12.85
C GLU A 198 -17.26 23.76 12.14
N HIS A 199 -16.70 24.20 11.02
CA HIS A 199 -17.32 25.24 10.19
C HIS A 199 -18.71 24.82 9.70
N ASP A 200 -18.82 23.61 9.12
CA ASP A 200 -20.09 23.08 8.63
C ASP A 200 -21.14 22.94 9.76
N ARG A 201 -20.72 22.53 10.96
CA ARG A 201 -21.62 22.49 12.13
C ARG A 201 -22.12 23.86 12.52
N ARG A 202 -21.26 24.89 12.53
CA ARG A 202 -21.64 26.27 12.84
C ARG A 202 -22.62 26.82 11.81
N VAL A 203 -22.35 26.63 10.52
CA VAL A 203 -23.22 27.08 9.42
C VAL A 203 -24.58 26.40 9.54
N ASN A 204 -24.64 25.08 9.72
CA ASN A 204 -25.90 24.34 9.86
C ASN A 204 -26.68 24.75 11.11
N ALA A 205 -26.01 25.06 12.21
CA ALA A 205 -26.68 25.56 13.44
C ALA A 205 -27.30 26.95 13.23
N THR A 206 -26.68 27.77 12.37
CA THR A 206 -27.21 29.13 12.07
C THR A 206 -28.38 29.11 11.09
N VAL A 207 -28.49 28.06 10.27
CA VAL A 207 -29.59 27.91 9.29
C VAL A 207 -30.87 27.34 9.95
N VAL A 208 -30.75 26.68 11.10
CA VAL A 208 -31.89 26.04 11.84
C VAL A 208 -32.45 26.96 12.95
N ALA A 209 -31.82 28.09 13.23
CA ALA A 209 -32.29 29.10 14.19
C ALA A 209 -33.05 30.24 13.48
#